data_32a2348fb60fe92bcc68939c27f5603e
#
_entry.id   32a2348fb60fe92bcc68939c27f5603e
#
_cell.length_a   1.000
_cell.length_b   1.000
_cell.length_c   1.000
_cell.angle_alpha   90.00
_cell.angle_beta   90.00
_cell.angle_gamma   90.00
#
_symmetry.space_group_name_H-M   'P 1'
#
loop_
_entity.id
_entity.type
_entity.pdbx_description
1 polymer ?
#
loop_
_entity_poly.entity_id
_entity_poly.type
_entity_poly.pdbx_seq_one_letter_code
_entity_poly.pdbx_strand_id
1 'polypeptide(L)'
;KYMSKNTVSKISNAFSTGGGGVNFEQQVQAMFLLSLLVDGFCPAMNEQTKSVWFQAKMRYDVDDLAVFTYRGQAEGKLLCQIKHSITISETNQTFQEVITAAWSDFQKDDFDRDNDRIALVTAQIAYKSQQALRFLHAQAEASGDEKQFADRVYHTNSSNDDNKKALAAIASCIEKANDGKPTDLELWKFCKCFILLLFDVDCKE
;
A
#
# COMPACT_ATOMS: atom_id res chain seq x y z
N LYS A 1 24.34 27.41 -46.00
CA LYS A 1 24.37 26.05 -45.32
C LYS A 1 23.53 26.13 -44.09
N TYR A 2 22.25 25.81 -44.24
CA TYR A 2 21.30 25.79 -43.11
C TYR A 2 21.34 24.39 -42.51
N MET A 3 21.74 24.27 -41.24
CA MET A 3 21.57 23.05 -40.45
C MET A 3 20.15 23.03 -39.85
N SER A 4 19.35 22.09 -40.32
CA SER A 4 18.05 21.75 -39.71
C SER A 4 18.28 21.13 -38.34
N LYS A 5 17.78 21.76 -37.26
CA LYS A 5 17.67 21.14 -35.93
C LYS A 5 16.50 20.20 -35.97
N ASN A 6 16.77 18.88 -35.98
CA ASN A 6 15.79 17.85 -35.70
C ASN A 6 15.32 18.00 -34.23
N THR A 7 14.16 18.59 -34.02
CA THR A 7 13.44 18.54 -32.78
C THR A 7 12.82 17.14 -32.66
N VAL A 8 13.46 16.26 -31.88
CA VAL A 8 12.85 15.02 -31.46
C VAL A 8 11.69 15.41 -30.56
N SER A 9 10.45 15.25 -31.02
CA SER A 9 9.25 15.40 -30.21
C SER A 9 9.33 14.35 -29.10
N LYS A 10 9.42 14.79 -27.85
CA LYS A 10 9.20 13.92 -26.68
C LYS A 10 7.81 13.34 -26.83
N ILE A 11 7.73 12.04 -27.09
CA ILE A 11 6.47 11.29 -27.01
C ILE A 11 6.02 11.41 -25.54
N SER A 12 4.95 12.16 -25.31
CA SER A 12 4.37 12.26 -23.98
C SER A 12 3.81 10.88 -23.61
N ASN A 13 4.33 10.29 -22.53
CA ASN A 13 3.81 9.05 -22.00
C ASN A 13 2.34 9.26 -21.58
N ALA A 14 1.42 8.43 -22.09
CA ALA A 14 -0.01 8.51 -21.77
C ALA A 14 -0.29 8.51 -20.24
N PHE A 15 0.59 7.90 -19.45
CA PHE A 15 0.54 7.90 -17.99
C PHE A 15 0.90 9.27 -17.37
N SER A 16 1.69 10.11 -18.05
CA SER A 16 2.03 11.44 -17.54
C SER A 16 0.94 12.49 -17.78
N THR A 17 -0.08 12.18 -18.57
CA THR A 17 -1.22 13.06 -18.90
C THR A 17 -2.51 12.74 -18.11
N GLY A 18 -2.43 11.93 -17.04
CA GLY A 18 -3.56 11.63 -16.13
C GLY A 18 -4.44 10.44 -16.53
N GLY A 19 -4.41 10.01 -17.80
CA GLY A 19 -5.26 8.89 -18.26
C GLY A 19 -4.77 7.51 -17.82
N GLY A 20 -3.47 7.32 -17.68
CA GLY A 20 -2.89 6.02 -17.30
C GLY A 20 -3.11 5.62 -15.85
N GLY A 21 -3.16 6.60 -14.94
CA GLY A 21 -3.47 6.35 -13.52
C GLY A 21 -4.91 5.86 -13.33
N VAL A 22 -5.85 6.49 -14.01
CA VAL A 22 -7.28 6.09 -13.99
C VAL A 22 -7.48 4.69 -14.58
N ASN A 23 -6.80 4.36 -15.68
CA ASN A 23 -6.87 3.01 -16.26
C ASN A 23 -6.34 1.95 -15.30
N PHE A 24 -5.23 2.20 -14.61
CA PHE A 24 -4.67 1.26 -13.64
C PHE A 24 -5.63 1.03 -12.46
N GLU A 25 -6.18 2.10 -11.90
CA GLU A 25 -7.17 2.00 -10.82
C GLU A 25 -8.37 1.16 -11.25
N GLN A 26 -8.94 1.44 -12.45
CA GLN A 26 -10.08 0.69 -12.99
C GLN A 26 -9.75 -0.79 -13.22
N GLN A 27 -8.55 -1.12 -13.67
CA GLN A 27 -8.09 -2.51 -13.85
C GLN A 27 -8.01 -3.23 -12.50
N VAL A 28 -7.44 -2.60 -11.47
CA VAL A 28 -7.41 -3.16 -10.11
C VAL A 28 -8.83 -3.35 -9.59
N GLN A 29 -9.69 -2.36 -9.71
CA GLN A 29 -11.11 -2.44 -9.30
C GLN A 29 -11.83 -3.57 -10.01
N ALA A 30 -11.62 -3.76 -11.32
CA ALA A 30 -12.20 -4.85 -12.10
C ALA A 30 -11.74 -6.24 -11.61
N MET A 31 -10.48 -6.39 -11.21
CA MET A 31 -9.95 -7.65 -10.66
C MET A 31 -10.65 -8.02 -9.34
N PHE A 32 -10.85 -7.07 -8.45
CA PHE A 32 -11.58 -7.32 -7.20
C PHE A 32 -13.08 -7.58 -7.44
N LEU A 33 -13.68 -6.88 -8.39
CA LEU A 33 -15.05 -7.15 -8.80
C LEU A 33 -15.21 -8.55 -9.39
N LEU A 34 -14.24 -8.99 -10.20
CA LEU A 34 -14.25 -10.36 -10.73
C LEU A 34 -14.15 -11.38 -9.58
N SER A 35 -13.28 -11.16 -8.58
CA SER A 35 -13.22 -12.00 -7.37
C SER A 35 -14.58 -12.11 -6.69
N LEU A 36 -15.33 -11.00 -6.54
CA LEU A 36 -16.68 -11.02 -5.99
C LEU A 36 -17.65 -11.84 -6.87
N LEU A 37 -17.61 -11.68 -8.20
CA LEU A 37 -18.52 -12.33 -9.13
C LEU A 37 -18.34 -13.86 -9.19
N VAL A 38 -17.15 -14.37 -8.87
CA VAL A 38 -16.85 -15.82 -8.88
C VAL A 38 -16.80 -16.42 -7.48
N ASP A 39 -17.33 -15.73 -6.47
CA ASP A 39 -17.24 -16.13 -5.06
C ASP A 39 -15.78 -16.40 -4.61
N GLY A 40 -14.84 -15.64 -5.17
CA GLY A 40 -13.41 -15.81 -4.97
C GLY A 40 -12.91 -15.26 -3.65
N PHE A 41 -11.67 -15.60 -3.33
CA PHE A 41 -10.98 -15.11 -2.13
C PHE A 41 -10.38 -13.72 -2.37
N CYS A 42 -10.46 -12.87 -1.35
CA CYS A 42 -9.80 -11.58 -1.35
C CYS A 42 -8.28 -11.76 -1.29
N PRO A 43 -7.51 -11.16 -2.21
CA PRO A 43 -6.06 -11.17 -2.13
C PRO A 43 -5.57 -10.71 -0.75
N ALA A 44 -4.56 -11.41 -0.21
CA ALA A 44 -3.92 -11.13 1.08
C ALA A 44 -4.77 -11.31 2.35
N MET A 45 -6.07 -11.61 2.24
CA MET A 45 -6.95 -11.87 3.39
C MET A 45 -7.21 -13.36 3.61
N ASN A 46 -7.06 -14.19 2.56
CA ASN A 46 -7.43 -15.61 2.55
C ASN A 46 -8.89 -15.85 3.02
N GLU A 47 -9.76 -14.91 2.72
CA GLU A 47 -11.18 -14.87 3.08
C GLU A 47 -12.01 -14.62 1.84
N GLN A 48 -13.23 -15.19 1.78
CA GLN A 48 -14.12 -15.00 0.64
C GLN A 48 -14.59 -13.53 0.56
N THR A 49 -14.57 -12.96 -0.65
CA THR A 49 -15.05 -11.60 -0.91
C THR A 49 -16.58 -11.53 -0.71
N LYS A 50 -17.02 -10.58 0.11
CA LYS A 50 -18.43 -10.33 0.43
C LYS A 50 -18.99 -9.15 -0.36
N SER A 51 -18.27 -8.04 -0.40
CA SER A 51 -18.66 -6.85 -1.13
C SER A 51 -17.44 -5.99 -1.46
N VAL A 52 -17.58 -5.16 -2.48
CA VAL A 52 -16.55 -4.24 -2.97
C VAL A 52 -17.15 -2.85 -3.10
N TRP A 53 -16.50 -1.86 -2.51
CA TRP A 53 -16.91 -0.46 -2.58
C TRP A 53 -15.83 0.35 -3.27
N PHE A 54 -16.21 1.09 -4.29
CA PHE A 54 -15.34 2.00 -5.01
C PHE A 54 -15.51 3.41 -4.46
N GLN A 55 -14.42 4.18 -4.43
CA GLN A 55 -14.43 5.58 -3.98
C GLN A 55 -15.08 5.74 -2.59
N ALA A 56 -14.59 4.97 -1.61
CA ALA A 56 -15.17 4.86 -0.27
C ALA A 56 -14.91 6.08 0.64
N LYS A 57 -14.62 7.24 0.08
CA LYS A 57 -14.21 8.49 0.74
C LYS A 57 -15.12 8.98 1.84
N MET A 58 -16.39 8.62 1.81
CA MET A 58 -17.34 9.01 2.86
C MET A 58 -17.08 8.30 4.19
N ARG A 59 -16.31 7.19 4.18
CA ARG A 59 -16.09 6.36 5.37
C ARG A 59 -14.61 6.14 5.67
N TYR A 60 -13.78 6.07 4.64
CA TYR A 60 -12.35 5.75 4.75
C TYR A 60 -11.51 6.83 4.08
N ASP A 61 -10.32 7.07 4.66
CA ASP A 61 -9.33 7.98 4.08
C ASP A 61 -8.49 7.25 3.00
N VAL A 62 -8.34 5.92 3.13
CA VAL A 62 -7.89 5.02 2.05
C VAL A 62 -9.11 4.71 1.18
N ASP A 63 -9.36 5.53 0.18
CA ASP A 63 -10.65 5.68 -0.45
C ASP A 63 -10.81 5.06 -1.84
N ASP A 64 -9.73 4.63 -2.51
CA ASP A 64 -9.80 4.15 -3.88
C ASP A 64 -10.63 2.85 -3.99
N LEU A 65 -10.49 1.93 -3.01
CA LEU A 65 -11.20 0.65 -2.97
C LEU A 65 -11.28 0.11 -1.54
N ALA A 66 -12.47 -0.29 -1.09
CA ALA A 66 -12.66 -1.06 0.12
C ALA A 66 -13.29 -2.42 -0.21
N VAL A 67 -12.67 -3.50 0.26
CA VAL A 67 -13.15 -4.87 0.08
C VAL A 67 -13.53 -5.43 1.43
N PHE A 68 -14.73 -5.96 1.53
CA PHE A 68 -15.22 -6.63 2.73
C PHE A 68 -15.27 -8.12 2.49
N THR A 69 -14.93 -8.90 3.50
CA THR A 69 -14.80 -10.36 3.41
C THR A 69 -15.63 -11.06 4.47
N TYR A 70 -15.87 -12.36 4.28
CA TYR A 70 -16.48 -13.20 5.30
C TYR A 70 -15.41 -13.76 6.24
N ARG A 71 -15.50 -13.40 7.51
CA ARG A 71 -14.63 -13.90 8.60
C ARG A 71 -15.50 -14.60 9.65
N GLY A 72 -15.95 -15.80 9.34
CA GLY A 72 -16.95 -16.49 10.18
C GLY A 72 -18.25 -15.69 10.26
N GLN A 73 -18.59 -15.19 11.46
CA GLN A 73 -19.75 -14.31 11.67
C GLN A 73 -19.36 -12.82 11.65
N ALA A 74 -18.10 -12.49 11.64
CA ALA A 74 -17.59 -11.13 11.53
C ALA A 74 -17.32 -10.75 10.06
N GLU A 75 -16.99 -9.48 9.85
CA GLU A 75 -16.60 -8.94 8.56
C GLU A 75 -15.11 -8.54 8.61
N GLY A 76 -14.33 -9.00 7.64
CA GLY A 76 -12.97 -8.54 7.43
C GLY A 76 -12.92 -7.37 6.46
N LYS A 77 -11.89 -6.53 6.55
CA LYS A 77 -11.69 -5.37 5.68
C LYS A 77 -10.30 -5.37 5.05
N LEU A 78 -10.27 -5.07 3.75
CA LEU A 78 -9.06 -4.69 3.03
C LEU A 78 -9.31 -3.33 2.40
N LEU A 79 -8.61 -2.30 2.89
CA LEU A 79 -8.64 -0.95 2.33
C LEU A 79 -7.46 -0.79 1.37
N CYS A 80 -7.72 -0.36 0.13
CA CYS A 80 -6.68 -0.27 -0.90
C CYS A 80 -6.50 1.17 -1.37
N GLN A 81 -5.27 1.67 -1.23
CA GLN A 81 -4.83 2.88 -1.93
C GLN A 81 -4.09 2.48 -3.19
N ILE A 82 -4.58 2.96 -4.35
CA ILE A 82 -4.10 2.53 -5.66
C ILE A 82 -3.24 3.63 -6.29
N LYS A 83 -1.98 3.32 -6.56
CA LYS A 83 -1.03 4.23 -7.22
C LYS A 83 -0.30 3.47 -8.32
N HIS A 84 -0.41 3.89 -9.58
CA HIS A 84 0.29 3.21 -10.68
C HIS A 84 1.79 3.06 -10.42
N SER A 85 2.43 4.11 -9.92
CA SER A 85 3.84 4.09 -9.52
C SER A 85 4.06 4.87 -8.25
N ILE A 86 5.00 4.44 -7.40
CA ILE A 86 5.30 5.09 -6.14
C ILE A 86 6.78 4.97 -5.77
N THR A 87 7.29 5.99 -5.09
CA THR A 87 8.62 5.99 -4.48
C THR A 87 8.48 6.02 -2.96
N ILE A 88 9.09 5.07 -2.28
CA ILE A 88 9.06 4.96 -0.81
C ILE A 88 10.12 5.90 -0.23
N SER A 89 9.67 7.06 0.22
CA SER A 89 10.53 8.08 0.83
C SER A 89 9.68 9.05 1.65
N GLU A 90 10.21 9.51 2.78
CA GLU A 90 9.61 10.54 3.62
C GLU A 90 9.47 11.92 2.95
N THR A 91 10.16 12.13 1.81
CA THR A 91 10.09 13.36 1.01
C THR A 91 9.16 13.22 -0.21
N ASN A 92 8.70 12.00 -0.52
CA ASN A 92 7.76 11.79 -1.62
C ASN A 92 6.34 12.11 -1.16
N GLN A 93 5.73 13.14 -1.73
CA GLN A 93 4.40 13.61 -1.35
C GLN A 93 3.33 12.52 -1.49
N THR A 94 3.34 11.76 -2.59
CA THR A 94 2.37 10.67 -2.80
C THR A 94 2.49 9.60 -1.72
N PHE A 95 3.72 9.26 -1.30
CA PHE A 95 3.91 8.29 -0.21
C PHE A 95 3.45 8.84 1.14
N GLN A 96 3.71 10.13 1.41
CA GLN A 96 3.19 10.79 2.60
C GLN A 96 1.66 10.74 2.65
N GLU A 97 0.97 11.07 1.54
CA GLU A 97 -0.49 11.01 1.43
C GLU A 97 -1.02 9.59 1.68
N VAL A 98 -0.39 8.57 1.08
CA VAL A 98 -0.73 7.15 1.30
C VAL A 98 -0.61 6.75 2.77
N ILE A 99 0.51 7.07 3.41
CA ILE A 99 0.73 6.71 4.82
C ILE A 99 -0.20 7.51 5.74
N THR A 100 -0.45 8.78 5.46
CA THR A 100 -1.37 9.61 6.25
C THR A 100 -2.80 9.04 6.21
N ALA A 101 -3.31 8.70 5.03
CA ALA A 101 -4.62 8.08 4.88
C ALA A 101 -4.69 6.70 5.58
N ALA A 102 -3.66 5.87 5.35
CA ALA A 102 -3.56 4.56 5.99
C ALA A 102 -3.51 4.65 7.52
N TRP A 103 -2.77 5.60 8.06
CA TRP A 103 -2.68 5.83 9.50
C TRP A 103 -4.01 6.32 10.09
N SER A 104 -4.70 7.23 9.41
CA SER A 104 -6.01 7.71 9.83
C SER A 104 -7.01 6.55 9.94
N ASP A 105 -7.09 5.67 8.94
CA ASP A 105 -7.98 4.52 8.98
C ASP A 105 -7.55 3.48 10.02
N PHE A 106 -6.25 3.25 10.20
CA PHE A 106 -5.70 2.38 11.25
C PHE A 106 -6.09 2.82 12.67
N GLN A 107 -6.29 4.12 12.91
CA GLN A 107 -6.68 4.67 14.21
C GLN A 107 -8.19 4.59 14.48
N LYS A 108 -9.03 4.27 13.48
CA LYS A 108 -10.48 4.17 13.66
C LYS A 108 -10.86 3.00 14.57
N ASP A 109 -11.88 3.21 15.40
CA ASP A 109 -12.34 2.20 16.38
C ASP A 109 -12.92 0.95 15.69
N ASP A 110 -13.43 1.09 14.47
CA ASP A 110 -14.00 -0.01 13.68
C ASP A 110 -12.95 -0.75 12.82
N PHE A 111 -11.66 -0.40 12.93
CA PHE A 111 -10.56 -1.09 12.26
C PHE A 111 -9.93 -2.14 13.20
N ASP A 112 -10.04 -3.41 12.84
CA ASP A 112 -9.43 -4.53 13.57
C ASP A 112 -7.93 -4.62 13.23
N ARG A 113 -7.08 -4.05 14.10
CA ARG A 113 -5.63 -3.94 13.91
C ARG A 113 -4.90 -5.29 13.84
N ASP A 114 -5.52 -6.37 14.22
CA ASP A 114 -4.93 -7.70 14.15
C ASP A 114 -5.32 -8.44 12.86
N ASN A 115 -6.50 -8.15 12.33
CA ASN A 115 -7.08 -8.93 11.24
C ASN A 115 -7.36 -8.14 9.96
N ASP A 116 -7.72 -6.86 10.05
CA ASP A 116 -7.95 -6.04 8.85
C ASP A 116 -6.61 -5.63 8.22
N ARG A 117 -6.64 -5.28 6.94
CA ARG A 117 -5.45 -4.89 6.17
C ARG A 117 -5.67 -3.58 5.43
N ILE A 118 -4.58 -2.84 5.28
CA ILE A 118 -4.50 -1.66 4.42
C ILE A 118 -3.44 -1.94 3.36
N ALA A 119 -3.81 -1.89 2.10
CA ALA A 119 -2.93 -2.21 0.99
C ALA A 119 -2.52 -0.97 0.19
N LEU A 120 -1.22 -0.79 0.02
CA LEU A 120 -0.69 -0.02 -1.10
C LEU A 120 -0.69 -0.94 -2.33
N VAL A 121 -1.54 -0.61 -3.31
CA VAL A 121 -1.63 -1.34 -4.59
C VAL A 121 -0.88 -0.56 -5.66
N THR A 122 0.11 -1.20 -6.31
CA THR A 122 0.90 -0.52 -7.34
C THR A 122 1.36 -1.47 -8.45
N ALA A 123 1.57 -0.93 -9.67
CA ALA A 123 2.20 -1.65 -10.77
C ALA A 123 3.73 -1.50 -10.73
N GLN A 124 4.21 -0.30 -10.36
CA GLN A 124 5.62 0.04 -10.45
C GLN A 124 6.17 0.58 -9.14
N ILE A 125 7.14 -0.12 -8.59
CA ILE A 125 7.91 0.25 -7.41
C ILE A 125 9.35 -0.25 -7.56
N ALA A 126 10.32 0.50 -7.06
CA ALA A 126 11.71 0.07 -7.05
C ALA A 126 11.87 -1.27 -6.30
N TYR A 127 12.60 -2.22 -6.89
CA TYR A 127 12.75 -3.58 -6.33
C TYR A 127 13.20 -3.58 -4.87
N LYS A 128 14.15 -2.72 -4.49
CA LYS A 128 14.61 -2.59 -3.11
C LYS A 128 13.49 -2.14 -2.15
N SER A 129 12.66 -1.18 -2.58
CA SER A 129 11.52 -0.70 -1.80
C SER A 129 10.43 -1.78 -1.66
N GLN A 130 10.20 -2.54 -2.73
CA GLN A 130 9.31 -3.70 -2.70
C GLN A 130 9.76 -4.73 -1.67
N GLN A 131 11.05 -5.13 -1.70
CA GLN A 131 11.61 -6.09 -0.76
C GLN A 131 11.55 -5.56 0.67
N ALA A 132 11.83 -4.27 0.88
CA ALA A 132 11.79 -3.66 2.20
C ALA A 132 10.38 -3.66 2.80
N LEU A 133 9.35 -3.25 2.06
CA LEU A 133 7.97 -3.27 2.56
C LEU A 133 7.50 -4.69 2.88
N ARG A 134 7.79 -5.66 2.00
CA ARG A 134 7.47 -7.08 2.25
C ARG A 134 8.21 -7.64 3.46
N PHE A 135 9.48 -7.27 3.63
CA PHE A 135 10.25 -7.65 4.81
C PHE A 135 9.62 -7.09 6.09
N LEU A 136 9.30 -5.80 6.13
CA LEU A 136 8.70 -5.17 7.31
C LEU A 136 7.40 -5.85 7.71
N HIS A 137 6.50 -6.08 6.75
CA HIS A 137 5.25 -6.80 7.02
C HIS A 137 5.51 -8.21 7.54
N ALA A 138 6.36 -8.99 6.86
CA ALA A 138 6.67 -10.36 7.27
C ALA A 138 7.30 -10.43 8.66
N GLN A 139 8.21 -9.49 9.01
CA GLN A 139 8.80 -9.45 10.35
C GLN A 139 7.77 -9.01 11.40
N ALA A 140 6.86 -8.08 11.06
CA ALA A 140 5.79 -7.67 11.96
C ALA A 140 4.82 -8.83 12.27
N GLU A 141 4.43 -9.61 11.26
CA GLU A 141 3.60 -10.82 11.44
C GLU A 141 4.32 -11.92 12.26
N ALA A 142 5.64 -12.08 12.05
CA ALA A 142 6.43 -13.12 12.74
C ALA A 142 6.85 -12.73 14.16
N SER A 143 6.56 -11.50 14.62
CA SER A 143 6.93 -10.99 15.94
C SER A 143 5.77 -11.10 16.92
N GLY A 144 6.05 -11.51 18.14
CA GLY A 144 5.06 -11.57 19.21
C GLY A 144 4.82 -10.23 19.92
N ASP A 145 5.77 -9.30 19.79
CA ASP A 145 5.72 -7.96 20.38
C ASP A 145 6.57 -6.96 19.59
N GLU A 146 6.46 -5.68 19.96
CA GLU A 146 7.18 -4.57 19.33
C GLU A 146 8.71 -4.67 19.51
N LYS A 147 9.18 -5.25 20.59
CA LYS A 147 10.62 -5.40 20.85
C LYS A 147 11.24 -6.42 19.92
N GLN A 148 10.59 -7.57 19.73
CA GLN A 148 11.02 -8.57 18.77
C GLN A 148 11.01 -8.02 17.35
N PHE A 149 10.00 -7.24 17.00
CA PHE A 149 9.95 -6.57 15.68
C PHE A 149 11.12 -5.61 15.50
N ALA A 150 11.37 -4.73 16.48
CA ALA A 150 12.51 -3.81 16.45
C ALA A 150 13.85 -4.55 16.34
N ASP A 151 14.05 -5.61 17.14
CA ASP A 151 15.26 -6.43 17.07
C ASP A 151 15.47 -7.06 15.68
N ARG A 152 14.40 -7.58 15.07
CA ARG A 152 14.46 -8.17 13.73
C ARG A 152 14.81 -7.14 12.65
N VAL A 153 14.32 -5.89 12.77
CA VAL A 153 14.61 -4.84 11.80
C VAL A 153 15.97 -4.19 12.03
N TYR A 154 16.41 -4.00 13.28
CA TYR A 154 17.61 -3.20 13.55
C TYR A 154 18.86 -4.03 13.86
N HIS A 155 18.71 -5.24 14.42
CA HIS A 155 19.82 -5.99 15.01
C HIS A 155 20.07 -7.37 14.39
N THR A 156 19.23 -7.86 13.47
CA THR A 156 19.47 -9.15 12.83
C THR A 156 20.32 -9.04 11.57
N ASN A 157 21.08 -10.09 11.26
CA ASN A 157 21.84 -10.18 10.01
C ASN A 157 20.94 -10.31 8.76
N SER A 158 19.65 -10.55 8.93
CA SER A 158 18.69 -10.64 7.85
C SER A 158 18.13 -9.29 7.39
N SER A 159 18.35 -8.23 8.18
CA SER A 159 17.93 -6.86 7.85
C SER A 159 19.04 -6.07 7.19
N ASN A 160 18.67 -5.25 6.21
CA ASN A 160 19.57 -4.36 5.49
C ASN A 160 19.17 -2.89 5.67
N ASP A 161 20.00 -1.98 5.15
CA ASP A 161 19.74 -0.55 5.27
C ASP A 161 18.48 -0.08 4.54
N ASP A 162 18.07 -0.77 3.48
CA ASP A 162 16.85 -0.41 2.76
C ASP A 162 15.60 -0.72 3.61
N ASN A 163 15.62 -1.79 4.41
CA ASN A 163 14.55 -2.11 5.36
C ASN A 163 14.43 -1.05 6.47
N LYS A 164 15.57 -0.64 7.04
CA LYS A 164 15.62 0.41 8.08
C LYS A 164 15.15 1.76 7.53
N LYS A 165 15.56 2.12 6.32
CA LYS A 165 15.11 3.34 5.64
C LYS A 165 13.62 3.33 5.35
N ALA A 166 13.06 2.20 4.92
CA ALA A 166 11.62 2.09 4.67
C ALA A 166 10.81 2.25 5.97
N LEU A 167 11.26 1.61 7.08
CA LEU A 167 10.61 1.78 8.38
C LEU A 167 10.71 3.23 8.88
N ALA A 168 11.87 3.87 8.75
CA ALA A 168 12.07 5.27 9.11
C ALA A 168 11.19 6.21 8.27
N ALA A 169 11.04 5.94 6.96
CA ALA A 169 10.17 6.72 6.09
C ALA A 169 8.69 6.60 6.50
N ILE A 170 8.22 5.40 6.85
CA ILE A 170 6.86 5.19 7.37
C ILE A 170 6.69 5.97 8.69
N ALA A 171 7.59 5.80 9.65
CA ALA A 171 7.52 6.47 10.94
C ALA A 171 7.52 8.00 10.80
N SER A 172 8.37 8.56 9.93
CA SER A 172 8.42 9.99 9.64
C SER A 172 7.12 10.53 9.01
N CYS A 173 6.50 9.75 8.10
CA CYS A 173 5.21 10.14 7.53
C CYS A 173 4.10 10.13 8.59
N ILE A 174 4.07 9.13 9.48
CA ILE A 174 3.11 9.05 10.59
C ILE A 174 3.33 10.23 11.57
N GLU A 175 4.59 10.52 11.93
CA GLU A 175 4.92 11.66 12.81
C GLU A 175 4.38 12.99 12.28
N LYS A 176 4.52 13.21 10.96
CA LYS A 176 3.99 14.42 10.30
C LYS A 176 2.45 14.46 10.29
N ALA A 177 1.80 13.30 10.18
CA ALA A 177 0.34 13.22 10.16
C ALA A 177 -0.30 13.37 11.55
N ASN A 178 0.42 13.04 12.62
CA ASN A 178 -0.12 12.85 13.97
C ASN A 178 0.38 13.90 14.97
N ASP A 179 1.14 14.92 14.52
CA ASP A 179 1.84 15.88 15.39
C ASP A 179 2.68 15.21 16.52
N GLY A 180 3.15 13.98 16.29
CA GLY A 180 3.92 13.22 17.25
C GLY A 180 4.40 11.87 16.71
N LYS A 181 5.49 11.36 17.30
CA LYS A 181 6.04 10.07 16.91
C LYS A 181 5.10 8.93 17.29
N PRO A 182 4.90 7.94 16.39
CA PRO A 182 4.22 6.72 16.80
C PRO A 182 5.06 5.99 17.86
N THR A 183 4.40 5.33 18.79
CA THR A 183 5.05 4.40 19.71
C THR A 183 5.55 3.16 18.95
N ASP A 184 6.53 2.44 19.52
CA ASP A 184 7.03 1.21 18.92
C ASP A 184 5.90 0.17 18.72
N LEU A 185 4.97 0.08 19.68
CA LEU A 185 3.80 -0.78 19.59
C LEU A 185 2.88 -0.40 18.41
N GLU A 186 2.59 0.88 18.23
CA GLU A 186 1.76 1.36 17.13
C GLU A 186 2.44 1.14 15.79
N LEU A 187 3.74 1.42 15.69
CA LEU A 187 4.51 1.21 14.47
C LEU A 187 4.58 -0.27 14.08
N TRP A 188 4.80 -1.16 15.05
CA TRP A 188 4.75 -2.61 14.83
C TRP A 188 3.38 -3.04 14.32
N LYS A 189 2.29 -2.67 15.03
CA LYS A 189 0.92 -3.01 14.62
C LYS A 189 0.56 -2.44 13.26
N PHE A 190 0.98 -1.21 12.96
CA PHE A 190 0.79 -0.62 11.64
C PHE A 190 1.50 -1.41 10.55
N CYS A 191 2.76 -1.78 10.74
CA CYS A 191 3.51 -2.62 9.79
C CYS A 191 2.90 -4.01 9.61
N LYS A 192 2.19 -4.54 10.61
CA LYS A 192 1.45 -5.80 10.53
C LYS A 192 0.20 -5.69 9.65
N CYS A 193 -0.48 -4.53 9.67
CA CYS A 193 -1.68 -4.30 8.85
C CYS A 193 -1.35 -3.78 7.45
N PHE A 194 -0.25 -3.01 7.29
CA PHE A 194 0.08 -2.33 6.04
C PHE A 194 0.84 -3.25 5.09
N ILE A 195 0.23 -3.57 3.95
CA ILE A 195 0.74 -4.54 2.98
C ILE A 195 0.98 -3.90 1.61
N LEU A 196 1.84 -4.54 0.82
CA LEU A 196 2.09 -4.19 -0.58
C LEU A 196 1.48 -5.26 -1.50
N LEU A 197 0.56 -4.84 -2.36
CA LEU A 197 0.03 -5.65 -3.46
C LEU A 197 0.58 -5.13 -4.79
N LEU A 198 1.20 -6.03 -5.56
CA LEU A 198 1.67 -5.72 -6.91
C LEU A 198 0.70 -6.28 -7.93
N PHE A 199 0.25 -5.41 -8.82
CA PHE A 199 -0.58 -5.76 -9.95
C PHE A 199 0.20 -5.45 -11.24
N ASP A 200 0.74 -6.48 -11.88
CA ASP A 200 1.31 -6.34 -13.21
C ASP A 200 0.19 -6.50 -14.25
N VAL A 201 -0.40 -5.38 -14.60
CA VAL A 201 -1.46 -5.31 -15.62
C VAL A 201 -0.96 -4.69 -16.93
N ASP A 202 0.34 -4.39 -17.01
CA ASP A 202 0.98 -3.96 -18.25
C ASP A 202 1.14 -5.18 -19.19
N CYS A 203 0.02 -5.68 -19.71
CA CYS A 203 0.04 -6.53 -20.89
C CYS A 203 0.63 -5.70 -22.04
N LYS A 204 1.92 -5.84 -22.28
CA LYS A 204 2.52 -5.38 -23.55
C LYS A 204 1.93 -6.23 -24.64
N GLU A 205 1.03 -5.64 -25.45
CA GLU A 205 0.70 -6.14 -26.76
C GLU A 205 1.93 -6.24 -27.67
#